data_bbda1b5dc022afbe2fa887a1c80d542e
#
_entry.id   bbda1b5dc022afbe2fa887a1c80d542e
#
_cell.length_a   1.000
_cell.length_b   1.000
_cell.length_c   1.000
_cell.angle_alpha   90.00
_cell.angle_beta   90.00
_cell.angle_gamma   90.00
#
_symmetry.space_group_name_H-M   'P 1'
#
loop_
_entity.id
_entity.type
_entity.pdbx_description
1 polymer ?
#
loop_
_entity_poly.entity_id
_entity_poly.type
_entity_poly.pdbx_seq_one_letter_code
_entity_poly.pdbx_strand_id
1 'polypeptide(L)'
;TLVRFDPVYVTHFKCDKRRISDYLNLYGFLRDIYQMPGIAETVDFAHIRNHYYRSHKTINPTGIISVGPQQDLNEPHGRDLRFR
;
A
#
# COMPACT_ATOMS: atom_id res chain seq x y z
N THR A 1 0.42 8.32 0.30
CA THR A 1 1.38 7.78 -0.68
C THR A 1 1.87 6.40 -0.28
N LEU A 2 2.37 6.23 0.94
CA LEU A 2 2.93 4.93 1.37
C LEU A 2 1.90 3.80 1.29
N VAL A 3 0.67 4.04 1.72
CA VAL A 3 -0.38 3.00 1.70
C VAL A 3 -0.79 2.62 0.27
N ARG A 4 -0.61 3.53 -0.68
CA ARG A 4 -0.97 3.30 -2.09
C ARG A 4 0.17 2.72 -2.91
N PHE A 5 1.41 2.74 -2.39
CA PHE A 5 2.58 2.40 -3.18
C PHE A 5 2.58 0.93 -3.60
N ASP A 6 2.52 0.00 -2.63
CA ASP A 6 2.55 -1.42 -2.94
C ASP A 6 1.30 -1.89 -3.70
N PRO A 7 0.06 -1.51 -3.30
CA PRO A 7 -1.13 -1.95 -4.04
C PRO A 7 -1.21 -1.42 -5.48
N VAL A 8 -0.67 -0.23 -5.74
CA VAL A 8 -0.87 0.44 -7.03
C VAL A 8 0.43 0.75 -7.74
N TYR A 9 1.30 1.57 -7.15
CA TYR A 9 2.43 2.15 -7.88
C TYR A 9 3.42 1.12 -8.37
N VAL A 10 3.62 0.03 -7.60
CA VAL A 10 4.55 -1.03 -7.98
C VAL A 10 4.15 -1.66 -9.32
N THR A 11 2.89 -2.01 -9.49
CA THR A 11 2.41 -2.67 -10.70
C THR A 11 1.89 -1.69 -11.74
N HIS A 12 0.96 -0.81 -11.36
CA HIS A 12 0.26 0.07 -12.29
C HIS A 12 1.21 1.08 -12.94
N PHE A 13 2.09 1.69 -12.16
CA PHE A 13 3.09 2.65 -12.65
C PHE A 13 4.47 2.02 -12.83
N LYS A 14 4.59 0.72 -12.60
CA LYS A 14 5.84 -0.04 -12.78
C LYS A 14 7.00 0.48 -11.92
N CYS A 15 6.69 1.01 -10.74
CA CYS A 15 7.69 1.42 -9.75
C CYS A 15 8.11 0.19 -8.95
N ASP A 16 8.68 -0.80 -9.64
CA ASP A 16 8.82 -2.16 -9.13
C ASP A 16 10.25 -2.53 -8.73
N LYS A 17 11.17 -1.56 -8.73
CA LYS A 17 12.53 -1.84 -8.26
C LYS A 17 12.54 -2.31 -6.81
N ARG A 18 11.76 -1.65 -5.97
CA ARG A 18 11.56 -2.04 -4.56
C ARG A 18 10.14 -1.71 -4.11
N ARG A 19 9.63 -2.51 -3.19
CA ARG A 19 8.34 -2.27 -2.54
C ARG A 19 8.57 -1.56 -1.21
N ILE A 20 7.53 -0.92 -0.67
CA ILE A 20 7.62 -0.36 0.68
C ILE A 20 7.92 -1.47 1.69
N SER A 21 7.33 -2.65 1.50
CA SER A 21 7.57 -3.81 2.37
C SER A 21 9.03 -4.31 2.35
N ASP A 22 9.83 -3.90 1.37
CA ASP A 22 11.26 -4.24 1.32
C ASP A 22 12.11 -3.35 2.24
N TYR A 23 11.54 -2.27 2.77
CA TYR A 23 12.23 -1.33 3.66
C TYR A 23 11.74 -1.52 5.09
N LEU A 24 12.57 -2.07 5.96
CA LEU A 24 12.19 -2.40 7.33
C LEU A 24 11.57 -1.22 8.07
N ASN A 25 12.23 -0.07 8.06
CA ASN A 25 11.77 1.09 8.83
C ASN A 25 10.55 1.76 8.18
N LEU A 26 10.51 1.90 6.85
CA LEU A 26 9.36 2.48 6.16
C LEU A 26 8.12 1.60 6.31
N TYR A 27 8.27 0.30 6.15
CA TYR A 27 7.15 -0.62 6.30
C TYR A 27 6.66 -0.66 7.74
N GLY A 28 7.57 -0.63 8.71
CA GLY A 28 7.20 -0.52 10.12
C GLY A 28 6.45 0.77 10.42
N PHE A 29 6.90 1.89 9.89
CA PHE A 29 6.23 3.18 10.02
C PHE A 29 4.81 3.13 9.42
N LEU A 30 4.66 2.58 8.22
CA LEU A 30 3.35 2.43 7.57
C LEU A 30 2.40 1.62 8.45
N ARG A 31 2.86 0.48 8.97
CA ARG A 31 2.03 -0.38 9.83
C ARG A 31 1.66 0.32 11.14
N ASP A 32 2.61 1.04 11.74
CA ASP A 32 2.37 1.79 12.98
C ASP A 32 1.24 2.81 12.76
N ILE A 33 1.33 3.64 11.73
CA ILE A 33 0.31 4.64 11.43
C ILE A 33 -1.02 3.96 11.07
N TYR A 34 -1.00 2.91 10.25
CA TYR A 34 -2.21 2.21 9.84
C TYR A 34 -2.96 1.62 11.04
N GLN A 35 -2.23 1.15 12.05
CA GLN A 35 -2.82 0.54 13.23
C GLN A 35 -3.28 1.54 14.29
N MET A 36 -3.06 2.84 14.08
CA MET A 36 -3.59 3.87 14.98
C MET A 36 -5.12 3.89 14.92
N PRO A 37 -5.80 4.13 16.07
CA PRO A 37 -7.26 4.15 16.09
C PRO A 37 -7.85 5.09 15.05
N GLY A 38 -8.77 4.60 14.23
CA GLY A 38 -9.48 5.39 13.22
C GLY A 38 -8.79 5.49 11.86
N ILE A 39 -7.52 5.13 11.74
CA ILE A 39 -6.80 5.28 10.47
C ILE A 39 -7.21 4.21 9.45
N ALA A 40 -7.30 2.95 9.88
CA ALA A 40 -7.65 1.86 8.96
C ALA A 40 -9.01 2.06 8.30
N GLU A 41 -9.97 2.65 9.00
CA GLU A 41 -11.30 2.90 8.47
C GLU A 41 -11.30 3.94 7.35
N THR A 42 -10.26 4.77 7.24
CA THR A 42 -10.13 5.75 6.15
C THR A 42 -9.50 5.15 4.89
N VAL A 43 -9.03 3.90 4.95
CA VAL A 43 -8.34 3.25 3.84
C VAL A 43 -9.22 2.18 3.24
N ASP A 44 -9.57 2.32 1.96
CA ASP A 44 -10.37 1.37 1.21
C ASP A 44 -9.53 0.88 0.02
N PHE A 45 -8.91 -0.28 0.17
CA PHE A 45 -8.04 -0.85 -0.85
C PHE A 45 -8.79 -1.19 -2.14
N ALA A 46 -10.02 -1.64 -2.04
CA ALA A 46 -10.83 -1.92 -3.23
C ALA A 46 -11.08 -0.65 -4.03
N HIS A 47 -11.42 0.45 -3.35
CA HIS A 47 -11.63 1.73 -4.00
C HIS A 47 -10.34 2.29 -4.60
N ILE A 48 -9.21 2.17 -3.89
CA ILE A 48 -7.90 2.59 -4.38
C ILE A 48 -7.57 1.86 -5.69
N ARG A 49 -7.70 0.52 -5.71
CA ARG A 49 -7.41 -0.28 -6.90
C ARG A 49 -8.35 0.08 -8.06
N ASN A 50 -9.64 0.20 -7.80
CA ASN A 50 -10.60 0.57 -8.84
C ASN A 50 -10.30 1.94 -9.43
N HIS A 51 -9.98 2.93 -8.58
CA HIS A 51 -9.66 4.27 -9.05
C HIS A 51 -8.48 4.25 -10.03
N TYR A 52 -7.36 3.63 -9.66
CA TYR A 52 -6.17 3.67 -10.50
C TYR A 52 -6.28 2.74 -11.71
N TYR A 53 -6.68 1.50 -11.52
CA TYR A 53 -6.63 0.51 -12.60
C TYR A 53 -7.75 0.68 -13.61
N ARG A 54 -8.90 1.20 -13.22
CA ARG A 54 -10.04 1.40 -14.11
C ARG A 54 -10.15 2.80 -14.71
N SER A 55 -9.72 3.83 -13.97
CA SER A 55 -9.85 5.21 -14.40
C SER A 55 -8.72 5.67 -15.31
N HIS A 56 -7.53 5.11 -15.17
CA HIS A 56 -6.36 5.49 -15.97
C HIS A 56 -6.26 4.65 -17.25
N LYS A 57 -7.17 4.86 -18.18
CA LYS A 57 -7.29 4.03 -19.38
C LYS A 57 -6.09 4.11 -20.32
N THR A 58 -5.34 5.22 -20.32
CA THR A 58 -4.13 5.35 -21.12
C THR A 58 -2.99 4.48 -20.61
N ILE A 59 -2.94 4.25 -19.30
CA ILE A 59 -1.91 3.41 -18.65
C ILE A 59 -2.37 1.96 -18.61
N ASN A 60 -3.65 1.74 -18.35
CA ASN A 60 -4.23 0.39 -18.20
C ASN A 60 -5.51 0.28 -19.05
N PRO A 61 -5.38 0.19 -20.39
CA PRO A 61 -6.56 0.21 -21.27
C PRO A 61 -7.49 -0.98 -21.09
N THR A 62 -7.00 -2.12 -20.60
CA THR A 62 -7.82 -3.31 -20.38
C THR A 62 -8.74 -3.20 -19.16
N GLY A 63 -8.43 -2.31 -18.22
CA GLY A 63 -9.17 -2.19 -16.96
C GLY A 63 -8.95 -3.35 -16.00
N ILE A 64 -7.99 -4.24 -16.28
CA ILE A 64 -7.68 -5.36 -15.40
C ILE A 64 -7.03 -4.84 -14.12
N ILE A 65 -7.55 -5.30 -12.97
CA ILE A 65 -7.07 -4.86 -11.66
C ILE A 65 -6.06 -5.87 -11.13
N SER A 66 -4.80 -5.43 -10.96
CA SER A 66 -3.76 -6.26 -10.35
C SER A 66 -3.96 -6.37 -8.85
N VAL A 67 -3.70 -7.55 -8.28
CA VAL A 67 -3.66 -7.74 -6.82
C VAL A 67 -2.47 -6.98 -6.22
N GLY A 68 -1.34 -6.93 -6.95
CA GLY A 68 -0.12 -6.31 -6.47
C GLY A 68 0.62 -7.16 -5.44
N PRO A 69 1.70 -6.63 -4.86
CA PRO A 69 2.43 -7.32 -3.79
C PRO A 69 1.57 -7.56 -2.57
N GLN A 70 1.74 -8.72 -1.95
CA GLN A 70 1.05 -9.05 -0.71
C GLN A 70 1.69 -8.30 0.46
N GLN A 71 0.84 -7.77 1.34
CA GLN A 71 1.30 -7.11 2.57
C GLN A 71 0.23 -7.25 3.64
N ASP A 72 0.67 -7.29 4.90
CA ASP A 72 -0.24 -7.33 6.05
C ASP A 72 0.03 -6.12 6.94
N LEU A 73 -0.79 -5.09 6.82
CA LEU A 73 -0.63 -3.86 7.59
C LEU A 73 -1.04 -4.00 9.05
N ASN A 74 -1.67 -5.13 9.43
CA ASN A 74 -2.03 -5.43 10.82
C ASN A 74 -0.95 -6.21 11.56
N GLU A 75 0.13 -6.59 10.88
CA GLU A 75 1.26 -7.29 11.49
C GLU A 75 1.93 -6.42 12.56
N PRO A 76 2.37 -6.99 13.69
CA PRO A 76 3.08 -6.22 14.71
C PRO A 76 4.32 -5.52 14.13
N HIS A 77 4.48 -4.23 14.43
CA HIS A 77 5.57 -3.42 13.89
C HIS A 77 6.76 -3.27 14.85
N GLY A 78 6.58 -3.58 16.13
CA GLY A 78 7.64 -3.51 17.13
C GLY A 78 8.13 -2.10 17.48
N ARG A 79 7.50 -1.06 16.93
CA ARG A 79 7.95 0.32 17.14
C ARG A 79 7.71 0.80 18.57
N ASP A 80 6.73 0.25 19.25
CA ASP A 80 6.48 0.55 20.67
C ASP A 80 7.68 0.21 21.54
N LEU A 81 8.43 -0.84 21.19
CA LEU A 81 9.61 -1.26 21.92
C LEU A 81 10.86 -0.46 21.53
N ARG A 82 10.86 0.16 20.34
CA ARG A 82 12.03 0.86 19.80
C ARG A 82 11.99 2.37 19.99
N PHE A 83 10.79 2.98 19.95
CA PHE A 83 10.65 4.43 19.87
C PHE A 83 9.70 5.02 20.91
N ARG A 84 9.03 4.17 21.72
CA ARG A 84 8.05 4.63 22.70
C ARG A 84 8.34 4.16 24.10
#